data_71ab4d705c0caf3a1841594945780208
#
_entry.id   71ab4d705c0caf3a1841594945780208
#
_cell.length_a   1.000
_cell.length_b   1.000
_cell.length_c   1.000
_cell.angle_alpha   90.00
_cell.angle_beta   90.00
_cell.angle_gamma   90.00
#
_symmetry.space_group_name_H-M   'P 1'
#
loop_
_entity.id
_entity.type
_entity.pdbx_description
1 polymer ?
#
loop_
_entity_poly.entity_id
_entity_poly.type
_entity_poly.pdbx_seq_one_letter_code
_entity_poly.pdbx_strand_id
1 'polypeptide(L)'
;PFFFNDTATTEIYTLSLHDALPISAGRGDALADLVLKNARIVNVFTDEIDTADIAISGNSIVGVGAYHGRKEVDLHGKYVCPGLIDGHIHIESSMLCGPAFEQAVLPHGTTAVVTDPHEISNVAGLEGLDFMLETTKNLTLSVYFMLPSCVPATDLDESGAVLNAEQLRPYYGDPRVLGLAELMNAYGTVRCDPKILQKIRDCTEAGKIVDGHAPLLSDKDLNAYIAAGVQSDHECSNIEEAMEKLRRGQYIMIREGTAAKNMEALMPLFREPYCSRCMLVTDDKHPGDLLQGGHIDYIIRKAIAAGVDPVVAVRMGTLVPCQYFGLAHSGAVAPGYTADLIVLSDLEKFTVEQVYKKGKLVAQQGKMLHPAALAVDKVRFARVFDSFNMDEITPEQLQLKQTGTRQRVICLTPHSLLTTEKIVPFCQHPGTAPGVDVAQKIVKLAVFERHHRSGHVGLGFLGNYGLQCGAVASSIAHDSHNLIVAGTNDADMVLAGNTVRKNKGGLAFALNGQVVGEDRKSTRLNSSHSKISYAVFCLK
;
A
#
# COMPACT_ATOMS: atom_id res chain seq x y z
N PRO A 1 -53.95 3.91 -38.16
CA PRO A 1 -54.00 4.36 -36.79
C PRO A 1 -53.15 3.42 -35.94
N PHE A 2 -52.01 3.93 -35.52
CA PHE A 2 -51.14 3.22 -34.58
C PHE A 2 -51.66 3.52 -33.17
N PHE A 3 -52.14 2.50 -32.50
CA PHE A 3 -52.43 2.57 -31.08
C PHE A 3 -51.09 2.50 -30.33
N PHE A 4 -50.69 3.61 -29.74
CA PHE A 4 -49.66 3.61 -28.72
C PHE A 4 -50.27 3.05 -27.44
N ASN A 5 -49.63 1.98 -26.93
CA ASN A 5 -50.04 1.32 -25.70
C ASN A 5 -49.68 2.21 -24.52
N ASP A 6 -50.66 2.67 -23.74
CA ASP A 6 -50.58 3.66 -22.63
C ASP A 6 -49.67 3.20 -21.47
N THR A 7 -49.22 1.95 -21.47
CA THR A 7 -48.31 1.41 -20.44
C THR A 7 -46.84 1.86 -20.58
N ALA A 8 -46.40 2.23 -21.79
CA ALA A 8 -45.03 2.71 -22.02
C ALA A 8 -44.80 4.17 -21.55
N THR A 9 -45.86 4.96 -21.49
CA THR A 9 -45.79 6.37 -21.06
C THR A 9 -45.74 6.53 -19.54
N THR A 10 -46.26 5.58 -18.79
CA THR A 10 -46.28 5.65 -17.32
C THR A 10 -44.93 5.28 -16.69
N GLU A 11 -44.13 4.44 -17.35
CA GLU A 11 -42.77 4.10 -16.86
C GLU A 11 -41.73 5.22 -17.10
N ILE A 12 -41.96 6.11 -18.09
CA ILE A 12 -41.06 7.24 -18.36
C ILE A 12 -41.24 8.38 -17.32
N TYR A 13 -42.37 8.44 -16.63
CA TYR A 13 -42.67 9.48 -15.64
C TYR A 13 -42.34 9.11 -14.19
N THR A 14 -41.81 7.93 -13.92
CA THR A 14 -41.33 7.52 -12.60
C THR A 14 -39.80 7.68 -12.41
N LEU A 15 -39.12 8.44 -13.29
CA LEU A 15 -37.82 9.04 -12.90
C LEU A 15 -38.12 9.94 -11.69
N SER A 16 -37.57 9.53 -10.52
CA SER A 16 -37.83 10.26 -9.28
C SER A 16 -37.36 11.72 -9.46
N LEU A 17 -38.01 12.68 -8.78
CA LEU A 17 -37.51 14.05 -8.68
C LEU A 17 -36.04 14.13 -8.30
N HIS A 18 -35.54 13.11 -7.57
CA HIS A 18 -34.13 12.95 -7.22
C HIS A 18 -33.22 12.70 -8.43
N ASP A 19 -33.68 11.99 -9.47
CA ASP A 19 -32.85 11.69 -10.65
C ASP A 19 -32.81 12.89 -11.62
N ALA A 20 -33.80 13.76 -11.59
CA ALA A 20 -33.85 14.94 -12.43
C ALA A 20 -33.03 16.12 -11.87
N LEU A 21 -32.83 16.21 -10.56
CA LEU A 21 -32.13 17.34 -9.93
C LEU A 21 -30.68 17.53 -10.41
N PRO A 22 -29.80 16.48 -10.53
CA PRO A 22 -28.47 16.66 -11.06
C PRO A 22 -28.43 17.16 -12.50
N ILE A 23 -29.37 16.70 -13.33
CA ILE A 23 -29.50 17.15 -14.74
C ILE A 23 -29.94 18.63 -14.80
N SER A 24 -30.94 19.01 -14.02
CA SER A 24 -31.41 20.41 -13.93
C SER A 24 -30.31 21.34 -13.42
N ALA A 25 -29.56 20.92 -12.39
CA ALA A 25 -28.45 21.70 -11.86
C ALA A 25 -27.30 21.80 -12.89
N GLY A 26 -27.02 20.71 -13.61
CA GLY A 26 -26.03 20.68 -14.69
C GLY A 26 -26.39 21.58 -15.87
N ARG A 27 -27.69 21.76 -16.18
CA ARG A 27 -28.19 22.73 -17.17
C ARG A 27 -28.22 24.16 -16.66
N GLY A 28 -28.09 24.37 -15.35
CA GLY A 28 -28.26 25.68 -14.71
C GLY A 28 -29.72 26.09 -14.46
N ASP A 29 -30.68 25.17 -14.67
CA ASP A 29 -32.10 25.41 -14.41
C ASP A 29 -32.43 25.34 -12.91
N ALA A 30 -31.56 24.70 -12.12
CA ALA A 30 -31.64 24.63 -10.66
C ALA A 30 -30.29 24.99 -10.03
N LEU A 31 -30.31 25.48 -8.77
CA LEU A 31 -29.10 25.77 -8.01
C LEU A 31 -28.41 24.46 -7.61
N ALA A 32 -27.10 24.37 -7.84
CA ALA A 32 -26.25 23.32 -7.28
C ALA A 32 -26.20 23.43 -5.75
N ASP A 33 -25.88 22.32 -5.06
CA ASP A 33 -25.73 22.35 -3.59
C ASP A 33 -24.51 23.16 -3.16
N LEU A 34 -23.41 23.00 -3.90
CA LEU A 34 -22.13 23.69 -3.68
C LEU A 34 -21.56 24.11 -5.03
N VAL A 35 -21.06 25.34 -5.12
CA VAL A 35 -20.23 25.78 -6.25
C VAL A 35 -18.88 26.26 -5.72
N LEU A 36 -17.82 25.67 -6.24
CA LEU A 36 -16.46 26.14 -6.05
C LEU A 36 -16.15 27.14 -7.17
N LYS A 37 -16.12 28.43 -6.80
CA LYS A 37 -16.00 29.55 -7.74
C LYS A 37 -14.55 29.84 -8.09
N ASN A 38 -14.31 30.31 -9.32
CA ASN A 38 -13.02 30.81 -9.76
C ASN A 38 -11.88 29.78 -9.59
N ALA A 39 -12.13 28.51 -9.91
CA ALA A 39 -11.16 27.42 -9.82
C ALA A 39 -10.25 27.41 -11.05
N ARG A 40 -8.96 27.08 -10.85
CA ARG A 40 -8.04 26.65 -11.90
C ARG A 40 -8.03 25.12 -11.90
N ILE A 41 -8.76 24.52 -12.82
CA ILE A 41 -9.03 23.07 -12.85
C ILE A 41 -7.91 22.36 -13.60
N VAL A 42 -7.27 21.40 -12.95
CA VAL A 42 -6.30 20.49 -13.59
C VAL A 42 -7.09 19.43 -14.37
N ASN A 43 -7.13 19.60 -15.70
CA ASN A 43 -7.86 18.71 -16.59
C ASN A 43 -6.97 17.54 -17.03
N VAL A 44 -7.20 16.40 -16.39
CA VAL A 44 -6.41 15.18 -16.63
C VAL A 44 -6.75 14.44 -17.92
N PHE A 45 -7.76 14.92 -18.69
CA PHE A 45 -8.12 14.36 -19.99
C PHE A 45 -7.36 15.02 -21.15
N THR A 46 -7.08 16.33 -21.03
CA THR A 46 -6.53 17.14 -22.12
C THR A 46 -5.14 17.70 -21.81
N ASP A 47 -4.62 17.44 -20.61
CA ASP A 47 -3.36 17.99 -20.09
C ASP A 47 -3.33 19.53 -20.03
N GLU A 48 -4.50 20.15 -19.73
CA GLU A 48 -4.69 21.60 -19.68
C GLU A 48 -5.08 22.06 -18.27
N ILE A 49 -5.00 23.37 -18.06
CA ILE A 49 -5.52 24.03 -16.85
C ILE A 49 -6.62 25.00 -17.28
N ASP A 50 -7.87 24.62 -16.97
CA ASP A 50 -9.05 25.43 -17.26
C ASP A 50 -9.38 26.39 -16.12
N THR A 51 -9.99 27.55 -16.42
CA THR A 51 -10.54 28.44 -15.39
C THR A 51 -12.05 28.42 -15.47
N ALA A 52 -12.71 27.87 -14.45
CA ALA A 52 -14.17 27.74 -14.38
C ALA A 52 -14.64 27.54 -12.94
N ASP A 53 -15.98 27.62 -12.74
CA ASP A 53 -16.60 27.15 -11.52
C ASP A 53 -16.88 25.64 -11.60
N ILE A 54 -16.93 24.98 -10.45
CA ILE A 54 -17.27 23.57 -10.33
C ILE A 54 -18.57 23.46 -9.54
N ALA A 55 -19.65 23.02 -10.21
CA ALA A 55 -20.96 22.82 -9.60
C ALA A 55 -21.09 21.37 -9.09
N ILE A 56 -21.52 21.20 -7.84
CA ILE A 56 -21.65 19.93 -7.15
C ILE A 56 -23.07 19.80 -6.61
N SER A 57 -23.70 18.65 -6.86
CA SER A 57 -24.98 18.27 -6.28
C SER A 57 -24.90 16.86 -5.73
N GLY A 58 -25.29 16.69 -4.47
CA GLY A 58 -25.10 15.43 -3.75
C GLY A 58 -23.62 15.04 -3.68
N ASN A 59 -23.29 13.89 -4.25
CA ASN A 59 -21.92 13.34 -4.25
C ASN A 59 -21.15 13.61 -5.56
N SER A 60 -21.79 14.23 -6.57
CA SER A 60 -21.27 14.29 -7.93
C SER A 60 -21.05 15.72 -8.41
N ILE A 61 -20.06 15.89 -9.26
CA ILE A 61 -19.88 17.09 -10.07
C ILE A 61 -21.00 17.08 -11.13
N VAL A 62 -21.77 18.15 -11.22
CA VAL A 62 -22.86 18.27 -12.19
C VAL A 62 -22.53 19.24 -13.31
N GLY A 63 -21.53 20.11 -13.14
CA GLY A 63 -21.15 21.06 -14.17
C GLY A 63 -19.78 21.68 -13.93
N VAL A 64 -19.13 22.06 -15.03
CA VAL A 64 -17.92 22.88 -15.10
C VAL A 64 -18.22 24.05 -16.02
N GLY A 65 -18.06 25.29 -15.56
CA GLY A 65 -18.43 26.50 -16.30
C GLY A 65 -18.91 27.59 -15.35
N ALA A 66 -19.84 28.45 -15.78
CA ALA A 66 -20.42 29.49 -14.94
C ALA A 66 -21.70 28.95 -14.26
N TYR A 67 -21.66 28.79 -12.95
CA TYR A 67 -22.77 28.22 -12.17
C TYR A 67 -23.09 29.02 -10.93
N HIS A 68 -24.33 28.85 -10.42
CA HIS A 68 -24.78 29.33 -9.11
C HIS A 68 -25.21 28.18 -8.22
N GLY A 69 -24.94 28.30 -6.90
CA GLY A 69 -25.23 27.29 -5.91
C GLY A 69 -25.92 27.84 -4.66
N ARG A 70 -26.50 26.93 -3.87
CA ARG A 70 -27.02 27.25 -2.54
C ARG A 70 -25.91 27.70 -1.60
N LYS A 71 -24.72 27.14 -1.79
CA LYS A 71 -23.47 27.53 -1.14
C LYS A 71 -22.43 27.80 -2.22
N GLU A 72 -21.76 28.95 -2.13
CA GLU A 72 -20.67 29.31 -3.02
C GLU A 72 -19.40 29.53 -2.21
N VAL A 73 -18.30 28.99 -2.69
CA VAL A 73 -16.98 29.14 -2.08
C VAL A 73 -16.04 29.67 -3.14
N ASP A 74 -15.57 30.90 -2.98
CA ASP A 74 -14.61 31.49 -3.90
C ASP A 74 -13.20 30.95 -3.58
N LEU A 75 -12.60 30.28 -4.56
CA LEU A 75 -11.26 29.72 -4.47
C LEU A 75 -10.17 30.74 -4.83
N HIS A 76 -10.56 31.94 -5.32
CA HIS A 76 -9.61 33.01 -5.67
C HIS A 76 -8.50 32.56 -6.62
N GLY A 77 -8.81 31.72 -7.59
CA GLY A 77 -7.86 31.23 -8.58
C GLY A 77 -6.92 30.11 -8.07
N LYS A 78 -7.25 29.44 -6.97
CA LYS A 78 -6.54 28.24 -6.52
C LYS A 78 -6.78 27.08 -7.47
N TYR A 79 -5.83 26.14 -7.49
CA TYR A 79 -5.95 24.94 -8.32
C TYR A 79 -6.88 23.92 -7.70
N VAL A 80 -7.63 23.23 -8.55
CA VAL A 80 -8.45 22.07 -8.16
C VAL A 80 -8.02 20.86 -8.98
N CYS A 81 -7.62 19.81 -8.29
CA CYS A 81 -7.31 18.50 -8.87
C CYS A 81 -8.33 17.46 -8.41
N PRO A 82 -8.45 16.32 -9.12
CA PRO A 82 -9.13 15.16 -8.58
C PRO A 82 -8.45 14.69 -7.29
N GLY A 83 -9.21 14.04 -6.41
CA GLY A 83 -8.64 13.37 -5.23
C GLY A 83 -7.64 12.29 -5.63
N LEU A 84 -6.52 12.24 -4.91
CA LEU A 84 -5.43 11.31 -5.20
C LEU A 84 -5.81 9.88 -4.81
N ILE A 85 -5.26 8.91 -5.55
CA ILE A 85 -5.51 7.48 -5.39
C ILE A 85 -4.19 6.74 -5.31
N ASP A 86 -4.01 5.97 -4.26
CA ASP A 86 -2.91 5.00 -4.16
C ASP A 86 -3.36 3.67 -4.76
N GLY A 87 -2.73 3.26 -5.85
CA GLY A 87 -3.10 2.04 -6.56
C GLY A 87 -2.58 0.75 -5.93
N HIS A 88 -1.64 0.81 -4.99
CA HIS A 88 -1.09 -0.37 -4.31
C HIS A 88 -0.41 0.02 -3.00
N ILE A 89 -0.94 -0.50 -1.90
CA ILE A 89 -0.40 -0.25 -0.55
C ILE A 89 -0.69 -1.42 0.38
N HIS A 90 0.24 -1.66 1.32
CA HIS A 90 0.00 -2.46 2.53
C HIS A 90 -0.24 -1.50 3.70
N ILE A 91 -1.51 -1.30 4.08
CA ILE A 91 -1.87 -0.38 5.19
C ILE A 91 -1.14 -0.79 6.47
N GLU A 92 -0.94 -2.09 6.67
CA GLU A 92 -0.25 -2.68 7.83
C GLU A 92 1.18 -2.17 7.98
N SER A 93 1.89 -1.97 6.88
CA SER A 93 3.27 -1.46 6.87
C SER A 93 3.36 -0.02 7.39
N SER A 94 2.27 0.72 7.35
CA SER A 94 2.16 2.01 8.03
C SER A 94 2.09 1.90 9.55
N MET A 95 1.96 0.70 10.11
CA MET A 95 1.75 0.42 11.55
C MET A 95 0.49 1.10 12.11
N LEU A 96 -0.44 1.49 11.24
CA LEU A 96 -1.70 2.14 11.55
C LEU A 96 -2.85 1.22 11.17
N CYS A 97 -3.99 1.35 11.86
CA CYS A 97 -5.23 0.74 11.41
C CYS A 97 -6.09 1.75 10.65
N GLY A 98 -7.15 1.29 10.00
CA GLY A 98 -7.98 2.08 9.11
C GLY A 98 -8.23 3.54 9.53
N PRO A 99 -8.82 3.83 10.72
CA PRO A 99 -9.08 5.21 11.13
C PRO A 99 -7.84 6.07 11.36
N ALA A 100 -6.76 5.49 11.88
CA ALA A 100 -5.50 6.22 12.08
C ALA A 100 -4.76 6.42 10.75
N PHE A 101 -4.83 5.45 9.85
CA PHE A 101 -4.31 5.56 8.50
C PHE A 101 -5.02 6.67 7.71
N GLU A 102 -6.36 6.69 7.75
CA GLU A 102 -7.17 7.75 7.16
C GLU A 102 -6.72 9.14 7.61
N GLN A 103 -6.51 9.33 8.93
CA GLN A 103 -6.04 10.58 9.49
C GLN A 103 -4.65 10.99 8.98
N ALA A 104 -3.81 10.02 8.66
CA ALA A 104 -2.47 10.26 8.15
C ALA A 104 -2.47 10.64 6.66
N VAL A 105 -3.37 10.08 5.84
CA VAL A 105 -3.27 10.23 4.36
C VAL A 105 -4.31 11.18 3.76
N LEU A 106 -5.52 11.28 4.34
CA LEU A 106 -6.59 12.11 3.78
C LEU A 106 -6.23 13.60 3.73
N PRO A 107 -5.57 14.20 4.76
CA PRO A 107 -5.13 15.59 4.70
C PRO A 107 -4.09 15.88 3.61
N HIS A 108 -3.38 14.86 3.12
CA HIS A 108 -2.46 14.91 1.99
C HIS A 108 -3.16 14.79 0.62
N GLY A 109 -4.50 14.73 0.61
CA GLY A 109 -5.28 14.69 -0.63
C GLY A 109 -5.57 13.28 -1.15
N THR A 110 -5.10 12.22 -0.50
CA THR A 110 -5.45 10.85 -0.88
C THR A 110 -6.87 10.54 -0.45
N THR A 111 -7.77 10.33 -1.41
CA THR A 111 -9.19 10.09 -1.20
C THR A 111 -9.61 8.63 -1.38
N ALA A 112 -8.74 7.83 -1.99
CA ALA A 112 -8.93 6.40 -2.14
C ALA A 112 -7.59 5.65 -2.12
N VAL A 113 -7.62 4.39 -1.67
CA VAL A 113 -6.49 3.46 -1.73
C VAL A 113 -6.97 2.09 -2.17
N VAL A 114 -6.10 1.35 -2.86
CA VAL A 114 -6.27 -0.07 -3.17
C VAL A 114 -5.23 -0.84 -2.36
N THR A 115 -5.69 -1.56 -1.35
CA THR A 115 -4.81 -2.26 -0.40
C THR A 115 -4.80 -3.77 -0.63
N ASP A 116 -3.63 -4.36 -0.46
CA ASP A 116 -3.45 -5.81 -0.31
C ASP A 116 -3.18 -6.13 1.16
N PRO A 117 -4.12 -6.73 1.89
CA PRO A 117 -3.94 -7.06 3.30
C PRO A 117 -3.25 -8.42 3.51
N HIS A 118 -2.25 -8.78 2.70
CA HIS A 118 -1.58 -10.07 2.85
C HIS A 118 -0.71 -10.14 4.12
N GLU A 119 -0.22 -9.02 4.61
CA GLU A 119 0.59 -8.94 5.81
C GLU A 119 -0.16 -9.45 7.05
N ILE A 120 -1.32 -8.87 7.33
CA ILE A 120 -2.15 -9.32 8.43
C ILE A 120 -2.76 -10.71 8.16
N SER A 121 -2.98 -11.05 6.89
CA SER A 121 -3.48 -12.37 6.49
C SER A 121 -2.45 -13.47 6.70
N ASN A 122 -1.16 -13.20 6.51
CA ASN A 122 -0.07 -14.11 6.87
C ASN A 122 -0.02 -14.40 8.37
N VAL A 123 -0.46 -13.47 9.21
CA VAL A 123 -0.46 -13.62 10.68
C VAL A 123 -1.76 -14.24 11.19
N ALA A 124 -2.92 -13.74 10.74
CA ALA A 124 -4.23 -14.04 11.33
C ALA A 124 -5.21 -14.72 10.34
N GLY A 125 -4.79 -15.00 9.11
CA GLY A 125 -5.63 -15.66 8.11
C GLY A 125 -6.84 -14.81 7.70
N LEU A 126 -7.98 -15.46 7.49
CA LEU A 126 -9.23 -14.78 7.13
C LEU A 126 -9.70 -13.80 8.20
N GLU A 127 -9.41 -14.07 9.49
CA GLU A 127 -9.75 -13.12 10.56
C GLU A 127 -9.02 -11.78 10.40
N GLY A 128 -7.78 -11.81 9.90
CA GLY A 128 -7.02 -10.61 9.52
C GLY A 128 -7.66 -9.85 8.36
N LEU A 129 -8.07 -10.55 7.31
CA LEU A 129 -8.78 -9.96 6.17
C LEU A 129 -10.11 -9.34 6.61
N ASP A 130 -10.91 -10.06 7.41
CA ASP A 130 -12.17 -9.57 7.95
C ASP A 130 -11.98 -8.32 8.82
N PHE A 131 -10.91 -8.30 9.63
CA PHE A 131 -10.55 -7.14 10.45
C PHE A 131 -10.29 -5.90 9.58
N MET A 132 -9.53 -6.03 8.50
CA MET A 132 -9.26 -4.92 7.59
C MET A 132 -10.53 -4.44 6.89
N LEU A 133 -11.36 -5.35 6.41
CA LEU A 133 -12.65 -5.03 5.79
C LEU A 133 -13.59 -4.31 6.76
N GLU A 134 -13.68 -4.77 8.02
CA GLU A 134 -14.58 -4.19 9.02
C GLU A 134 -14.11 -2.80 9.47
N THR A 135 -12.82 -2.66 9.79
CA THR A 135 -12.27 -1.41 10.35
C THR A 135 -12.16 -0.27 9.34
N THR A 136 -12.30 -0.57 8.05
CA THR A 136 -12.27 0.42 6.97
C THR A 136 -13.64 0.73 6.37
N LYS A 137 -14.70 -0.01 6.76
CA LYS A 137 -16.03 0.08 6.14
C LYS A 137 -16.68 1.46 6.19
N ASN A 138 -16.49 2.18 7.30
CA ASN A 138 -17.18 3.45 7.57
C ASN A 138 -16.23 4.66 7.55
N LEU A 139 -15.11 4.54 6.88
CA LEU A 139 -14.18 5.65 6.72
C LEU A 139 -14.66 6.65 5.67
N THR A 140 -14.19 7.87 5.78
CA THR A 140 -14.32 8.89 4.73
C THR A 140 -13.44 8.52 3.52
N LEU A 141 -12.24 8.00 3.79
CA LEU A 141 -11.35 7.41 2.78
C LEU A 141 -12.02 6.20 2.12
N SER A 142 -12.05 6.14 0.81
CA SER A 142 -12.45 4.92 0.10
C SER A 142 -11.31 3.89 0.18
N VAL A 143 -11.58 2.73 0.77
CA VAL A 143 -10.61 1.63 0.84
C VAL A 143 -11.12 0.45 0.02
N TYR A 144 -10.41 0.17 -1.06
CA TYR A 144 -10.63 -0.99 -1.92
C TYR A 144 -9.60 -2.07 -1.60
N PHE A 145 -9.93 -3.30 -1.93
CA PHE A 145 -9.15 -4.47 -1.57
C PHE A 145 -8.78 -5.30 -2.78
N MET A 146 -7.54 -5.74 -2.82
CA MET A 146 -7.10 -6.88 -3.59
C MET A 146 -6.96 -8.07 -2.62
N LEU A 147 -7.52 -9.23 -2.96
CA LEU A 147 -7.45 -10.40 -2.07
C LEU A 147 -6.03 -10.99 -2.08
N PRO A 148 -5.48 -11.39 -0.93
CA PRO A 148 -4.12 -11.92 -0.86
C PRO A 148 -3.92 -13.16 -1.72
N SER A 149 -3.03 -13.09 -2.70
CA SER A 149 -2.68 -14.22 -3.56
C SER A 149 -1.73 -15.19 -2.89
N CYS A 150 -0.85 -14.67 -2.05
CA CYS A 150 0.35 -15.31 -1.53
C CYS A 150 0.35 -15.35 0.01
N VAL A 151 -0.44 -16.24 0.59
CA VAL A 151 -0.45 -16.53 2.03
C VAL A 151 -0.34 -18.06 2.20
N PRO A 152 0.88 -18.55 2.47
CA PRO A 152 2.20 -17.88 2.38
C PRO A 152 2.64 -17.55 0.96
N ALA A 153 3.74 -16.80 0.80
CA ALA A 153 4.32 -16.45 -0.50
C ALA A 153 4.80 -17.68 -1.27
N THR A 154 5.40 -18.63 -0.58
CA THR A 154 5.83 -19.94 -1.12
C THR A 154 5.57 -21.05 -0.10
N ASP A 155 5.60 -22.31 -0.57
CA ASP A 155 5.51 -23.50 0.32
C ASP A 155 6.75 -23.65 1.25
N LEU A 156 7.77 -22.79 1.11
CA LEU A 156 8.97 -22.77 1.96
C LEU A 156 8.80 -21.84 3.17
N ASP A 157 7.79 -20.98 3.17
CA ASP A 157 7.55 -20.00 4.22
C ASP A 157 6.62 -20.59 5.30
N GLU A 158 7.00 -20.38 6.55
CA GLU A 158 6.16 -20.69 7.70
C GLU A 158 5.39 -19.44 8.11
N SER A 159 4.12 -19.32 7.73
CA SER A 159 3.25 -18.22 8.12
C SER A 159 2.16 -18.65 9.09
N GLY A 160 1.45 -17.70 9.68
CA GLY A 160 0.35 -17.98 10.63
C GLY A 160 -0.89 -18.58 9.97
N ALA A 161 -0.99 -18.56 8.64
CA ALA A 161 -2.13 -19.10 7.90
C ALA A 161 -1.74 -19.54 6.50
N VAL A 162 -2.61 -20.37 5.92
CA VAL A 162 -2.58 -20.72 4.48
C VAL A 162 -3.96 -20.39 3.92
N LEU A 163 -4.00 -19.51 2.91
CA LEU A 163 -5.25 -19.15 2.23
C LEU A 163 -5.33 -19.79 0.85
N ASN A 164 -6.34 -20.62 0.65
CA ASN A 164 -6.62 -21.25 -0.63
C ASN A 164 -7.73 -20.53 -1.42
N ALA A 165 -7.94 -20.92 -2.67
CA ALA A 165 -8.92 -20.31 -3.55
C ALA A 165 -10.37 -20.40 -3.01
N GLU A 166 -10.75 -21.53 -2.41
CA GLU A 166 -12.10 -21.74 -1.87
C GLU A 166 -12.42 -20.76 -0.73
N GLN A 167 -11.42 -20.48 0.11
CA GLN A 167 -11.55 -19.54 1.22
C GLN A 167 -11.68 -18.09 0.74
N LEU A 168 -11.03 -17.71 -0.35
CA LEU A 168 -11.06 -16.36 -0.90
C LEU A 168 -12.30 -16.09 -1.76
N ARG A 169 -12.85 -17.12 -2.41
CA ARG A 169 -13.97 -16.98 -3.35
C ARG A 169 -15.17 -16.18 -2.83
N PRO A 170 -15.65 -16.36 -1.57
CA PRO A 170 -16.78 -15.60 -1.06
C PRO A 170 -16.55 -14.09 -1.01
N TYR A 171 -15.30 -13.65 -0.87
CA TYR A 171 -14.96 -12.23 -0.75
C TYR A 171 -15.09 -11.45 -2.07
N TYR A 172 -15.06 -12.13 -3.23
CA TYR A 172 -15.30 -11.46 -4.52
C TYR A 172 -16.70 -10.86 -4.62
N GLY A 173 -17.64 -11.23 -3.74
CA GLY A 173 -18.97 -10.62 -3.63
C GLY A 173 -18.99 -9.24 -2.94
N ASP A 174 -17.94 -8.83 -2.20
CA ASP A 174 -17.86 -7.48 -1.64
C ASP A 174 -17.51 -6.48 -2.77
N PRO A 175 -18.30 -5.41 -2.96
CA PRO A 175 -18.05 -4.42 -4.01
C PRO A 175 -16.73 -3.66 -3.86
N ARG A 176 -16.12 -3.67 -2.68
CA ARG A 176 -14.80 -3.08 -2.43
C ARG A 176 -13.65 -3.98 -2.86
N VAL A 177 -13.89 -5.26 -3.10
CA VAL A 177 -12.89 -6.21 -3.59
C VAL A 177 -12.77 -6.05 -5.10
N LEU A 178 -11.61 -5.61 -5.59
CA LEU A 178 -11.35 -5.32 -6.99
C LEU A 178 -10.65 -6.47 -7.73
N GLY A 179 -9.95 -7.33 -6.99
CA GLY A 179 -9.20 -8.40 -7.65
C GLY A 179 -8.41 -9.31 -6.70
N LEU A 180 -7.47 -10.02 -7.31
CA LEU A 180 -6.44 -10.81 -6.66
C LEU A 180 -5.16 -9.97 -6.60
N ALA A 181 -4.59 -9.84 -5.41
CA ALA A 181 -3.41 -9.05 -5.15
C ALA A 181 -2.14 -9.61 -5.79
N GLU A 182 -1.09 -8.88 -5.68
CA GLU A 182 0.23 -9.18 -6.23
C GLU A 182 0.60 -10.67 -6.24
N LEU A 183 0.74 -11.22 -7.45
CA LEU A 183 0.99 -12.63 -7.65
C LEU A 183 2.49 -12.94 -7.55
N MET A 184 3.01 -12.98 -6.29
CA MET A 184 4.44 -13.15 -6.00
C MET A 184 5.01 -14.48 -6.49
N ASN A 185 4.22 -15.56 -6.50
CA ASN A 185 4.69 -16.85 -6.95
C ASN A 185 4.68 -16.96 -8.48
N ALA A 186 5.50 -16.12 -9.15
CA ALA A 186 5.66 -16.16 -10.60
C ALA A 186 6.17 -17.52 -11.09
N TYR A 187 7.09 -18.16 -10.35
CA TYR A 187 7.62 -19.47 -10.69
C TYR A 187 6.52 -20.55 -10.74
N GLY A 188 5.67 -20.62 -9.73
CA GLY A 188 4.53 -21.55 -9.72
C GLY A 188 3.51 -21.21 -10.81
N THR A 189 3.28 -19.93 -11.10
CA THR A 189 2.37 -19.49 -12.15
C THR A 189 2.83 -19.98 -13.53
N VAL A 190 4.09 -19.74 -13.91
CA VAL A 190 4.62 -20.15 -15.21
C VAL A 190 4.77 -21.69 -15.36
N ARG A 191 4.76 -22.40 -14.25
CA ARG A 191 4.78 -23.88 -14.21
C ARG A 191 3.40 -24.50 -14.02
N CYS A 192 2.36 -23.69 -14.10
CA CYS A 192 0.97 -24.13 -14.02
C CYS A 192 0.62 -24.83 -12.70
N ASP A 193 1.11 -24.29 -11.55
CA ASP A 193 0.70 -24.81 -10.24
C ASP A 193 -0.83 -24.72 -10.10
N PRO A 194 -1.53 -25.85 -9.86
CA PRO A 194 -2.98 -25.87 -9.85
C PRO A 194 -3.59 -25.03 -8.73
N LYS A 195 -2.91 -24.85 -7.59
CA LYS A 195 -3.39 -24.02 -6.48
C LYS A 195 -3.41 -22.55 -6.89
N ILE A 196 -2.36 -22.10 -7.58
CA ILE A 196 -2.25 -20.71 -8.05
C ILE A 196 -3.24 -20.46 -9.18
N LEU A 197 -3.27 -21.35 -10.17
CA LEU A 197 -4.20 -21.22 -11.30
C LEU A 197 -5.66 -21.23 -10.86
N GLN A 198 -6.00 -21.93 -9.76
CA GLN A 198 -7.36 -21.88 -9.22
C GLN A 198 -7.71 -20.50 -8.66
N LYS A 199 -6.78 -19.83 -7.93
CA LYS A 199 -6.99 -18.46 -7.43
C LYS A 199 -7.19 -17.47 -8.59
N ILE A 200 -6.35 -17.55 -9.62
CA ILE A 200 -6.47 -16.72 -10.83
C ILE A 200 -7.82 -16.96 -11.52
N ARG A 201 -8.22 -18.20 -11.68
CA ARG A 201 -9.50 -18.57 -12.31
C ARG A 201 -10.68 -17.99 -11.55
N ASP A 202 -10.75 -18.22 -10.23
CA ASP A 202 -11.83 -17.71 -9.39
C ASP A 202 -11.95 -16.19 -9.47
N CYS A 203 -10.82 -15.48 -9.49
CA CYS A 203 -10.76 -14.03 -9.66
C CYS A 203 -11.31 -13.58 -11.02
N THR A 204 -10.82 -14.21 -12.11
CA THR A 204 -11.20 -13.83 -13.48
C THR A 204 -12.65 -14.22 -13.81
N GLU A 205 -13.16 -15.35 -13.30
CA GLU A 205 -14.57 -15.73 -13.40
C GLU A 205 -15.50 -14.78 -12.65
N ALA A 206 -15.01 -14.15 -11.57
CA ALA A 206 -15.71 -13.07 -10.88
C ALA A 206 -15.66 -11.71 -11.62
N GLY A 207 -15.03 -11.64 -12.80
CA GLY A 207 -14.85 -10.41 -13.56
C GLY A 207 -13.87 -9.41 -12.93
N LYS A 208 -12.95 -9.90 -12.12
CA LYS A 208 -11.98 -9.10 -11.36
C LYS A 208 -10.59 -9.21 -11.98
N ILE A 209 -9.69 -8.28 -11.60
CA ILE A 209 -8.32 -8.19 -12.12
C ILE A 209 -7.32 -8.97 -11.26
N VAL A 210 -6.17 -9.29 -11.84
CA VAL A 210 -5.05 -9.93 -11.13
C VAL A 210 -3.83 -9.01 -11.21
N ASP A 211 -3.34 -8.57 -10.05
CA ASP A 211 -2.10 -7.79 -9.94
C ASP A 211 -0.87 -8.69 -9.92
N GLY A 212 0.24 -8.12 -10.36
CA GLY A 212 1.50 -8.82 -10.47
C GLY A 212 2.58 -8.32 -9.53
N HIS A 213 3.53 -9.24 -9.29
CA HIS A 213 4.78 -9.04 -8.57
C HIS A 213 5.81 -9.98 -9.19
N ALA A 214 6.59 -9.50 -10.12
CA ALA A 214 7.46 -10.35 -10.91
C ALA A 214 8.80 -9.67 -11.22
N PRO A 215 9.64 -9.43 -10.18
CA PRO A 215 10.95 -8.81 -10.38
C PRO A 215 11.80 -9.64 -11.33
N LEU A 216 12.42 -8.99 -12.31
CA LEU A 216 13.34 -9.57 -13.29
C LEU A 216 12.72 -10.64 -14.20
N LEU A 217 11.42 -10.87 -14.16
CA LEU A 217 10.76 -11.82 -15.06
C LEU A 217 10.74 -11.26 -16.48
N SER A 218 11.20 -12.05 -17.45
CA SER A 218 11.40 -11.63 -18.84
C SER A 218 11.06 -12.73 -19.84
N ASP A 219 11.12 -12.40 -21.12
CA ASP A 219 10.99 -13.33 -22.25
C ASP A 219 9.74 -14.21 -22.21
N LYS A 220 9.92 -15.52 -22.37
CA LYS A 220 8.82 -16.49 -22.43
C LYS A 220 8.11 -16.69 -21.10
N ASP A 221 8.85 -16.58 -19.99
CA ASP A 221 8.27 -16.71 -18.65
C ASP A 221 7.37 -15.50 -18.36
N LEU A 222 7.78 -14.28 -18.77
CA LEU A 222 6.93 -13.10 -18.71
C LEU A 222 5.67 -13.27 -19.57
N ASN A 223 5.80 -13.79 -20.79
CA ASN A 223 4.65 -14.05 -21.65
C ASN A 223 3.66 -15.05 -20.99
N ALA A 224 4.18 -16.12 -20.38
CA ALA A 224 3.37 -17.10 -19.67
C ALA A 224 2.65 -16.49 -18.46
N TYR A 225 3.33 -15.65 -17.68
CA TYR A 225 2.78 -14.96 -16.53
C TYR A 225 1.66 -13.99 -16.93
N ILE A 226 1.85 -13.21 -17.99
CA ILE A 226 0.82 -12.33 -18.54
C ILE A 226 -0.35 -13.14 -19.12
N ALA A 227 -0.07 -14.24 -19.84
CA ALA A 227 -1.09 -15.11 -20.41
C ALA A 227 -1.94 -15.81 -19.33
N ALA A 228 -1.43 -15.97 -18.11
CA ALA A 228 -2.20 -16.43 -16.96
C ALA A 228 -3.24 -15.41 -16.46
N GLY A 229 -3.20 -14.15 -16.93
CA GLY A 229 -4.15 -13.09 -16.61
C GLY A 229 -3.60 -11.95 -15.75
N VAL A 230 -2.28 -11.93 -15.50
CA VAL A 230 -1.65 -10.89 -14.66
C VAL A 230 -1.46 -9.59 -15.44
N GLN A 231 -1.99 -8.48 -14.93
CA GLN A 231 -2.18 -7.24 -15.70
C GLN A 231 -1.23 -6.10 -15.31
N SER A 232 -0.50 -6.20 -14.20
CA SER A 232 0.38 -5.15 -13.69
C SER A 232 1.70 -5.69 -13.16
N ASP A 233 2.61 -4.78 -12.81
CA ASP A 233 3.79 -5.05 -12.00
C ASP A 233 4.31 -3.78 -11.32
N HIS A 234 4.77 -3.89 -10.07
CA HIS A 234 5.35 -2.80 -9.29
C HIS A 234 6.83 -3.01 -8.94
N GLU A 235 7.40 -4.15 -9.33
CA GLU A 235 8.76 -4.57 -8.96
C GLU A 235 9.85 -4.16 -9.96
N CYS A 236 9.50 -3.50 -11.07
CA CYS A 236 10.48 -3.07 -12.05
C CYS A 236 11.58 -2.21 -11.41
N SER A 237 12.82 -2.67 -11.49
CA SER A 237 13.98 -2.00 -10.91
C SER A 237 14.75 -1.11 -11.90
N ASN A 238 14.46 -1.22 -13.20
CA ASN A 238 15.10 -0.48 -14.27
C ASN A 238 14.13 -0.25 -15.44
N ILE A 239 14.51 0.65 -16.34
CA ILE A 239 13.66 1.06 -17.46
C ILE A 239 13.47 -0.04 -18.51
N GLU A 240 14.48 -0.87 -18.73
CA GLU A 240 14.45 -1.96 -19.72
C GLU A 240 13.39 -3.00 -19.35
N GLU A 241 13.36 -3.40 -18.09
CA GLU A 241 12.36 -4.30 -17.53
C GLU A 241 10.95 -3.73 -17.65
N ALA A 242 10.76 -2.48 -17.22
CA ALA A 242 9.47 -1.80 -17.31
C ALA A 242 8.97 -1.67 -18.76
N MET A 243 9.85 -1.32 -19.69
CA MET A 243 9.52 -1.22 -21.10
C MET A 243 9.18 -2.58 -21.73
N GLU A 244 9.82 -3.66 -21.28
CA GLU A 244 9.48 -5.01 -21.74
C GLU A 244 8.06 -5.38 -21.34
N LYS A 245 7.67 -5.12 -20.08
CA LYS A 245 6.33 -5.37 -19.53
C LYS A 245 5.26 -4.49 -20.19
N LEU A 246 5.53 -3.18 -20.35
CA LEU A 246 4.64 -2.25 -21.06
C LEU A 246 4.35 -2.68 -22.49
N ARG A 247 5.40 -3.08 -23.27
CA ARG A 247 5.23 -3.58 -24.64
C ARG A 247 4.35 -4.81 -24.75
N ARG A 248 4.22 -5.59 -23.66
CA ARG A 248 3.35 -6.77 -23.55
C ARG A 248 1.98 -6.45 -22.94
N GLY A 249 1.69 -5.18 -22.68
CA GLY A 249 0.38 -4.72 -22.26
C GLY A 249 0.16 -4.64 -20.76
N GLN A 250 1.16 -4.89 -19.90
CA GLN A 250 1.03 -4.67 -18.47
C GLN A 250 0.97 -3.18 -18.12
N TYR A 251 0.34 -2.85 -17.01
CA TYR A 251 0.49 -1.57 -16.33
C TYR A 251 1.71 -1.61 -15.43
N ILE A 252 2.39 -0.47 -15.29
CA ILE A 252 3.51 -0.32 -14.37
C ILE A 252 3.08 0.57 -13.21
N MET A 253 3.26 0.07 -12.01
CA MET A 253 3.05 0.81 -10.77
C MET A 253 4.41 1.35 -10.31
N ILE A 254 4.54 2.67 -10.31
CA ILE A 254 5.78 3.36 -9.93
C ILE A 254 5.70 3.66 -8.45
N ARG A 255 6.59 3.06 -7.66
CA ARG A 255 6.52 3.11 -6.21
C ARG A 255 7.57 3.98 -5.55
N GLU A 256 7.14 4.67 -4.49
CA GLU A 256 7.98 5.44 -3.57
C GLU A 256 7.60 5.11 -2.12
N GLY A 257 7.88 3.88 -1.72
CA GLY A 257 7.74 3.39 -0.36
C GLY A 257 8.83 3.91 0.58
N THR A 258 8.96 3.30 1.75
CA THR A 258 10.05 3.60 2.69
C THR A 258 11.33 2.89 2.26
N ALA A 259 11.29 1.58 2.05
CA ALA A 259 12.44 0.76 1.71
C ALA A 259 12.61 0.64 0.19
N ALA A 260 11.55 0.34 -0.53
CA ALA A 260 11.56 0.07 -1.96
C ALA A 260 11.13 1.31 -2.76
N LYS A 261 11.99 1.74 -3.67
CA LYS A 261 11.82 2.94 -4.50
C LYS A 261 12.31 2.66 -5.90
N ASN A 262 11.47 2.87 -6.89
CA ASN A 262 11.86 2.69 -8.29
C ASN A 262 11.58 3.92 -9.17
N MET A 263 11.02 4.98 -8.61
CA MET A 263 10.62 6.17 -9.37
C MET A 263 11.80 6.77 -10.14
N GLU A 264 12.99 6.89 -9.53
CA GLU A 264 14.15 7.50 -10.17
C GLU A 264 14.57 6.71 -11.43
N ALA A 265 14.60 5.38 -11.33
CA ALA A 265 14.90 4.50 -12.46
C ALA A 265 13.84 4.56 -13.56
N LEU A 266 12.58 4.82 -13.19
CA LEU A 266 11.42 4.81 -14.08
C LEU A 266 10.96 6.21 -14.53
N MET A 267 11.71 7.27 -14.21
CA MET A 267 11.41 8.64 -14.66
C MET A 267 11.16 8.78 -16.17
N PRO A 268 11.82 8.04 -17.07
CA PRO A 268 11.51 8.11 -18.50
C PRO A 268 10.08 7.72 -18.88
N LEU A 269 9.31 7.09 -17.98
CA LEU A 269 7.92 6.71 -18.21
C LEU A 269 6.91 7.84 -17.91
N PHE A 270 7.33 8.94 -17.28
CA PHE A 270 6.47 10.08 -16.96
C PHE A 270 6.21 10.98 -18.19
N ARG A 271 5.96 10.37 -19.33
CA ARG A 271 5.62 11.05 -20.58
C ARG A 271 4.77 10.18 -21.48
N GLU A 272 4.08 10.80 -22.44
CA GLU A 272 3.39 10.05 -23.48
C GLU A 272 4.36 9.22 -24.36
N PRO A 273 3.94 8.05 -24.81
CA PRO A 273 2.64 7.37 -24.57
C PRO A 273 2.63 6.52 -23.29
N TYR A 274 3.69 6.50 -22.49
CA TYR A 274 3.88 5.55 -21.40
C TYR A 274 3.04 5.88 -20.17
N CYS A 275 2.94 7.16 -19.80
CA CYS A 275 2.27 7.61 -18.57
C CYS A 275 0.80 7.20 -18.48
N SER A 276 0.14 6.97 -19.63
CA SER A 276 -1.25 6.47 -19.67
C SER A 276 -1.42 5.02 -19.18
N ARG A 277 -0.32 4.29 -19.00
CA ARG A 277 -0.30 2.94 -18.43
C ARG A 277 0.63 2.82 -17.21
N CYS A 278 0.98 3.95 -16.61
CA CYS A 278 1.81 4.00 -15.41
C CYS A 278 1.07 4.74 -14.31
N MET A 279 0.98 4.16 -13.12
CA MET A 279 0.33 4.78 -11.97
C MET A 279 1.29 4.91 -10.79
N LEU A 280 1.00 5.85 -9.89
CA LEU A 280 1.79 6.11 -8.69
C LEU A 280 1.26 5.30 -7.52
N VAL A 281 2.17 4.67 -6.78
CA VAL A 281 1.83 3.83 -5.63
C VAL A 281 2.83 4.02 -4.49
N THR A 282 2.46 3.65 -3.28
CA THR A 282 3.38 3.72 -2.14
C THR A 282 3.97 2.38 -1.75
N ASP A 283 3.25 1.28 -1.92
CA ASP A 283 3.65 -0.03 -1.43
C ASP A 283 3.86 0.03 0.11
N ASP A 284 4.98 -0.43 0.65
CA ASP A 284 5.33 -0.36 2.06
C ASP A 284 5.76 1.05 2.47
N LYS A 285 4.90 1.77 3.18
CA LYS A 285 5.20 3.12 3.65
C LYS A 285 5.03 3.27 5.16
N HIS A 286 6.12 3.60 5.84
CA HIS A 286 6.16 3.72 7.29
C HIS A 286 5.50 5.02 7.79
N PRO A 287 5.01 5.05 9.06
CA PRO A 287 4.27 6.18 9.58
C PRO A 287 5.09 7.47 9.66
N GLY A 288 6.40 7.37 9.89
CA GLY A 288 7.31 8.51 9.91
C GLY A 288 7.36 9.24 8.56
N ASP A 289 7.42 8.48 7.46
CA ASP A 289 7.44 9.03 6.10
C ASP A 289 6.08 9.62 5.71
N LEU A 290 4.98 8.99 6.14
CA LEU A 290 3.63 9.52 5.93
C LEU A 290 3.46 10.87 6.62
N LEU A 291 3.91 11.01 7.88
CA LEU A 291 3.75 12.24 8.65
C LEU A 291 4.67 13.37 8.19
N GLN A 292 5.89 13.06 7.72
CA GLN A 292 6.89 14.06 7.33
C GLN A 292 6.84 14.39 5.84
N GLY A 293 6.68 13.37 5.01
CA GLY A 293 6.75 13.49 3.56
C GLY A 293 5.38 13.63 2.89
N GLY A 294 4.37 12.99 3.44
CA GLY A 294 3.07 12.81 2.80
C GLY A 294 2.92 11.45 2.11
N HIS A 295 1.91 11.33 1.26
CA HIS A 295 1.48 10.09 0.62
C HIS A 295 1.69 10.16 -0.91
N ILE A 296 0.65 10.03 -1.73
CA ILE A 296 0.74 10.20 -3.20
C ILE A 296 1.15 11.64 -3.57
N ASP A 297 0.74 12.65 -2.79
CA ASP A 297 1.16 14.03 -2.97
C ASP A 297 2.69 14.21 -2.90
N TYR A 298 3.37 13.42 -2.07
CA TYR A 298 4.83 13.39 -2.02
C TYR A 298 5.46 12.90 -3.33
N ILE A 299 4.90 11.84 -3.91
CA ILE A 299 5.39 11.28 -5.19
C ILE A 299 5.19 12.29 -6.31
N ILE A 300 4.02 12.93 -6.36
CA ILE A 300 3.73 14.00 -7.34
C ILE A 300 4.68 15.17 -7.19
N ARG A 301 4.91 15.67 -5.95
CA ARG A 301 5.91 16.75 -5.71
C ARG A 301 7.31 16.37 -6.20
N LYS A 302 7.73 15.14 -5.93
CA LYS A 302 9.02 14.62 -6.36
C LYS A 302 9.12 14.56 -7.88
N ALA A 303 8.05 14.15 -8.57
CA ALA A 303 7.98 14.13 -10.03
C ALA A 303 8.07 15.54 -10.62
N ILE A 304 7.30 16.49 -10.10
CA ILE A 304 7.32 17.90 -10.53
C ILE A 304 8.71 18.52 -10.32
N ALA A 305 9.31 18.29 -9.16
CA ALA A 305 10.66 18.78 -8.86
C ALA A 305 11.74 18.20 -9.79
N ALA A 306 11.49 17.02 -10.38
CA ALA A 306 12.34 16.40 -11.39
C ALA A 306 12.02 16.87 -12.83
N GLY A 307 11.09 17.81 -13.01
CA GLY A 307 10.72 18.41 -14.30
C GLY A 307 9.57 17.74 -15.03
N VAL A 308 8.82 16.86 -14.39
CA VAL A 308 7.59 16.29 -14.95
C VAL A 308 6.49 17.35 -14.98
N ASP A 309 5.70 17.37 -16.06
CA ASP A 309 4.51 18.21 -16.13
C ASP A 309 3.56 17.88 -14.97
N PRO A 310 3.11 18.88 -14.19
CA PRO A 310 2.23 18.65 -13.06
C PRO A 310 0.93 17.93 -13.41
N VAL A 311 0.34 18.20 -14.59
CA VAL A 311 -0.92 17.56 -15.01
C VAL A 311 -0.71 16.07 -15.28
N VAL A 312 0.42 15.72 -15.94
CA VAL A 312 0.82 14.32 -16.16
C VAL A 312 1.01 13.59 -14.84
N ALA A 313 1.73 14.20 -13.88
CA ALA A 313 1.93 13.59 -12.57
C ALA A 313 0.60 13.38 -11.80
N VAL A 314 -0.31 14.35 -11.86
CA VAL A 314 -1.65 14.24 -11.27
C VAL A 314 -2.45 13.12 -11.95
N ARG A 315 -2.46 13.05 -13.28
CA ARG A 315 -3.15 12.00 -14.03
C ARG A 315 -2.70 10.59 -13.62
N MET A 316 -1.39 10.40 -13.43
CA MET A 316 -0.81 9.12 -12.98
C MET A 316 -1.21 8.75 -11.55
N GLY A 317 -1.53 9.72 -10.70
CA GLY A 317 -2.02 9.52 -9.32
C GLY A 317 -3.54 9.62 -9.15
N THR A 318 -4.33 9.71 -10.24
CA THR A 318 -5.78 9.90 -10.19
C THR A 318 -6.53 9.08 -11.24
N LEU A 319 -6.51 9.52 -12.52
CA LEU A 319 -7.28 8.89 -13.59
C LEU A 319 -6.75 7.50 -13.97
N VAL A 320 -5.42 7.32 -14.06
CA VAL A 320 -4.83 6.05 -14.49
C VAL A 320 -5.18 4.91 -13.53
N PRO A 321 -5.02 5.02 -12.19
CA PRO A 321 -5.47 3.98 -11.28
C PRO A 321 -6.97 3.72 -11.39
N CYS A 322 -7.82 4.76 -11.59
CA CYS A 322 -9.26 4.55 -11.81
C CYS A 322 -9.56 3.72 -13.06
N GLN A 323 -8.86 3.99 -14.16
CA GLN A 323 -9.01 3.24 -15.41
C GLN A 323 -8.58 1.78 -15.25
N TYR A 324 -7.47 1.56 -14.57
CA TYR A 324 -6.95 0.22 -14.33
C TYR A 324 -7.89 -0.63 -13.47
N PHE A 325 -8.35 -0.07 -12.35
CA PHE A 325 -9.23 -0.78 -11.40
C PHE A 325 -10.71 -0.73 -11.76
N GLY A 326 -11.09 -0.09 -12.87
CA GLY A 326 -12.49 0.02 -13.28
C GLY A 326 -13.35 0.88 -12.33
N LEU A 327 -12.73 1.86 -11.64
CA LEU A 327 -13.44 2.79 -10.76
C LEU A 327 -14.13 3.88 -11.59
N ALA A 328 -15.27 3.52 -12.13
CA ALA A 328 -16.04 4.40 -13.01
C ALA A 328 -16.37 5.74 -12.34
N HIS A 329 -16.36 6.81 -13.13
CA HIS A 329 -16.71 8.16 -12.67
C HIS A 329 -15.88 8.67 -11.48
N SER A 330 -14.59 8.30 -11.42
CA SER A 330 -13.63 8.74 -10.41
C SER A 330 -12.32 9.19 -11.06
N GLY A 331 -11.53 10.00 -10.35
CA GLY A 331 -10.17 10.39 -10.79
C GLY A 331 -10.11 11.55 -11.78
N ALA A 332 -11.20 12.29 -12.01
CA ALA A 332 -11.23 13.48 -12.85
C ALA A 332 -12.19 14.54 -12.32
N VAL A 333 -12.02 15.80 -12.74
CA VAL A 333 -12.94 16.91 -12.48
C VAL A 333 -13.81 17.10 -13.71
N ALA A 334 -14.94 16.39 -13.77
CA ALA A 334 -15.85 16.43 -14.92
C ALA A 334 -17.28 16.14 -14.50
N PRO A 335 -18.29 16.62 -15.26
CA PRO A 335 -19.70 16.29 -15.01
C PRO A 335 -19.93 14.78 -14.98
N GLY A 336 -20.71 14.30 -14.00
CA GLY A 336 -20.98 12.89 -13.76
C GLY A 336 -19.93 12.17 -12.91
N TYR A 337 -18.81 12.81 -12.61
CA TYR A 337 -17.76 12.25 -11.74
C TYR A 337 -18.04 12.52 -10.27
N THR A 338 -17.57 11.62 -9.42
CA THR A 338 -17.63 11.79 -7.96
C THR A 338 -16.84 13.05 -7.56
N ALA A 339 -17.44 13.88 -6.70
CA ALA A 339 -16.83 15.12 -6.24
C ALA A 339 -15.77 14.84 -5.13
N ASP A 340 -14.77 14.04 -5.46
CA ASP A 340 -13.55 13.83 -4.69
C ASP A 340 -12.50 14.78 -5.25
N LEU A 341 -12.21 15.86 -4.54
CA LEU A 341 -11.42 16.98 -5.03
C LEU A 341 -10.39 17.44 -4.00
N ILE A 342 -9.27 17.93 -4.48
CA ILE A 342 -8.29 18.65 -3.65
C ILE A 342 -8.10 20.07 -4.17
N VAL A 343 -7.99 21.01 -3.24
CA VAL A 343 -7.66 22.40 -3.52
C VAL A 343 -6.23 22.67 -3.14
N LEU A 344 -5.44 23.16 -4.10
CA LEU A 344 -4.03 23.48 -3.93
C LEU A 344 -3.82 24.99 -3.97
N SER A 345 -2.96 25.49 -3.08
CA SER A 345 -2.50 26.89 -3.18
C SER A 345 -1.42 27.08 -4.24
N ASP A 346 -0.65 26.03 -4.50
CA ASP A 346 0.48 26.06 -5.42
C ASP A 346 0.58 24.69 -6.11
N LEU A 347 0.57 24.69 -7.45
CA LEU A 347 0.63 23.45 -8.22
C LEU A 347 2.05 22.91 -8.34
N GLU A 348 3.08 23.77 -8.38
CA GLU A 348 4.48 23.35 -8.47
C GLU A 348 4.95 22.72 -7.15
N LYS A 349 4.60 23.35 -6.02
CA LYS A 349 4.86 22.81 -4.68
C LYS A 349 3.86 21.75 -4.25
N PHE A 350 2.81 21.59 -5.00
CA PHE A 350 1.70 20.67 -4.75
C PHE A 350 1.20 20.72 -3.30
N THR A 351 0.85 21.93 -2.84
CA THR A 351 0.47 22.18 -1.46
C THR A 351 -1.05 22.04 -1.28
N VAL A 352 -1.46 20.95 -0.62
CA VAL A 352 -2.88 20.64 -0.37
C VAL A 352 -3.41 21.51 0.78
N GLU A 353 -4.44 22.31 0.51
CA GLU A 353 -5.10 23.15 1.52
C GLU A 353 -6.45 22.60 1.97
N GLN A 354 -7.23 22.03 1.05
CA GLN A 354 -8.56 21.50 1.32
C GLN A 354 -8.75 20.17 0.58
N VAL A 355 -9.48 19.27 1.21
CA VAL A 355 -9.89 18.00 0.62
C VAL A 355 -11.39 17.88 0.71
N TYR A 356 -12.02 17.66 -0.43
CA TYR A 356 -13.44 17.35 -0.54
C TYR A 356 -13.60 15.87 -0.87
N LYS A 357 -14.49 15.21 -0.16
CA LYS A 357 -14.89 13.84 -0.41
C LYS A 357 -16.38 13.77 -0.65
N LYS A 358 -16.78 13.26 -1.82
CA LYS A 358 -18.21 13.22 -2.22
C LYS A 358 -18.90 14.57 -2.02
N GLY A 359 -18.24 15.66 -2.44
CA GLY A 359 -18.73 17.03 -2.35
C GLY A 359 -18.69 17.68 -0.96
N LYS A 360 -18.20 17.00 0.06
CA LYS A 360 -18.09 17.52 1.43
C LYS A 360 -16.65 17.85 1.78
N LEU A 361 -16.41 19.03 2.35
CA LEU A 361 -15.11 19.39 2.91
C LEU A 361 -14.81 18.47 4.11
N VAL A 362 -13.74 17.68 4.03
CA VAL A 362 -13.37 16.65 5.02
C VAL A 362 -12.04 16.91 5.70
N ALA A 363 -11.14 17.63 5.02
CA ALA A 363 -9.87 18.05 5.62
C ALA A 363 -9.50 19.46 5.15
N GLN A 364 -8.81 20.19 6.02
CA GLN A 364 -8.32 21.54 5.75
C GLN A 364 -7.05 21.80 6.54
N GLN A 365 -6.07 22.48 5.89
CA GLN A 365 -4.80 22.88 6.51
C GLN A 365 -4.08 21.71 7.21
N GLY A 366 -3.99 20.58 6.52
CA GLY A 366 -3.29 19.38 6.98
C GLY A 366 -4.00 18.60 8.10
N LYS A 367 -5.29 18.85 8.36
CA LYS A 367 -6.05 18.17 9.43
C LYS A 367 -7.42 17.71 8.95
N MET A 368 -7.83 16.53 9.37
CA MET A 368 -9.20 16.08 9.22
C MET A 368 -10.15 16.89 10.11
N LEU A 369 -11.34 17.21 9.59
CA LEU A 369 -12.38 17.91 10.34
C LEU A 369 -13.13 16.98 11.30
N HIS A 370 -13.38 15.74 10.89
CA HIS A 370 -14.15 14.75 11.64
C HIS A 370 -13.44 13.38 11.59
N PRO A 371 -12.36 13.19 12.37
CA PRO A 371 -11.65 11.91 12.35
C PRO A 371 -12.49 10.80 12.99
N ALA A 372 -12.52 9.65 12.33
CA ALA A 372 -13.14 8.44 12.86
C ALA A 372 -12.32 7.87 14.02
N ALA A 373 -13.00 7.22 14.97
CA ALA A 373 -12.35 6.43 16.01
C ALA A 373 -12.41 4.94 15.66
N LEU A 374 -11.41 4.17 16.08
CA LEU A 374 -11.45 2.73 15.93
C LEU A 374 -12.51 2.14 16.87
N ALA A 375 -13.54 1.54 16.29
CA ALA A 375 -14.52 0.72 16.99
C ALA A 375 -14.39 -0.72 16.46
N VAL A 376 -13.86 -1.62 17.30
CA VAL A 376 -13.67 -3.03 16.91
C VAL A 376 -13.93 -3.96 18.08
N ASP A 377 -14.58 -5.08 17.79
CA ASP A 377 -14.76 -6.17 18.74
C ASP A 377 -13.47 -7.00 18.85
N LYS A 378 -12.71 -6.77 19.93
CA LYS A 378 -11.45 -7.48 20.18
C LYS A 378 -11.64 -8.98 20.46
N VAL A 379 -12.81 -9.40 20.86
CA VAL A 379 -13.10 -10.83 21.11
C VAL A 379 -13.29 -11.53 19.77
N ARG A 380 -14.03 -10.92 18.86
CA ARG A 380 -14.21 -11.41 17.49
C ARG A 380 -12.89 -11.53 16.73
N PHE A 381 -11.97 -10.58 16.94
CA PHE A 381 -10.68 -10.51 16.26
C PHE A 381 -9.52 -10.90 17.18
N ALA A 382 -9.70 -11.94 17.99
CA ALA A 382 -8.72 -12.33 19.01
C ALA A 382 -7.34 -12.67 18.42
N ARG A 383 -7.29 -13.33 17.26
CA ARG A 383 -6.04 -13.69 16.58
C ARG A 383 -5.26 -12.46 16.07
N VAL A 384 -5.96 -11.38 15.72
CA VAL A 384 -5.29 -10.12 15.32
C VAL A 384 -4.59 -9.48 16.51
N PHE A 385 -5.21 -9.54 17.71
CA PHE A 385 -4.68 -8.89 18.91
C PHE A 385 -3.74 -9.77 19.74
N ASP A 386 -3.80 -11.10 19.57
CA ASP A 386 -2.98 -12.08 20.30
C ASP A 386 -2.47 -13.18 19.36
N SER A 387 -1.60 -12.78 18.43
CA SER A 387 -1.06 -13.66 17.39
C SER A 387 0.38 -14.14 17.67
N PHE A 388 0.95 -13.81 18.85
CA PHE A 388 2.34 -14.12 19.16
C PHE A 388 2.41 -15.40 20.00
N ASN A 389 2.76 -16.52 19.38
CA ASN A 389 2.74 -17.85 19.99
C ASN A 389 4.07 -18.58 19.80
N MET A 390 5.02 -18.37 20.72
CA MET A 390 6.32 -19.04 20.74
C MET A 390 6.87 -19.19 22.15
N ASP A 391 7.76 -20.16 22.34
CA ASP A 391 8.48 -20.36 23.58
C ASP A 391 9.59 -19.32 23.80
N GLU A 392 10.15 -19.31 24.99
CA GLU A 392 11.29 -18.47 25.33
C GLU A 392 12.52 -18.88 24.51
N ILE A 393 13.20 -17.88 23.95
CA ILE A 393 14.42 -18.09 23.19
C ILE A 393 15.56 -18.41 24.16
N THR A 394 16.30 -19.49 23.86
CA THR A 394 17.47 -19.91 24.63
C THR A 394 18.76 -19.76 23.81
N PRO A 395 19.93 -19.65 24.49
CA PRO A 395 21.20 -19.56 23.78
C PRO A 395 21.49 -20.79 22.90
N GLU A 396 21.00 -21.97 23.27
CA GLU A 396 21.20 -23.23 22.53
C GLU A 396 20.57 -23.17 21.14
N GLN A 397 19.45 -22.49 21.00
CA GLN A 397 18.77 -22.31 19.71
C GLN A 397 19.56 -21.44 18.73
N LEU A 398 20.51 -20.64 19.22
CA LEU A 398 21.38 -19.80 18.39
C LEU A 398 22.68 -20.49 18.00
N GLN A 399 22.94 -21.73 18.47
CA GLN A 399 24.19 -22.43 18.19
C GLN A 399 24.24 -22.88 16.72
N LEU A 400 25.16 -22.29 15.95
CA LEU A 400 25.50 -22.73 14.60
C LEU A 400 26.56 -23.86 14.67
N LYS A 401 26.20 -25.01 14.11
CA LYS A 401 27.18 -26.07 13.88
C LYS A 401 28.06 -25.70 12.69
N GLN A 402 29.29 -25.35 12.95
CA GLN A 402 30.28 -25.15 11.88
C GLN A 402 30.55 -26.48 11.16
N THR A 403 30.24 -26.53 9.86
CA THR A 403 30.45 -27.73 9.03
C THR A 403 31.60 -27.59 8.03
N GLY A 404 32.27 -26.42 7.99
CA GLY A 404 33.32 -26.11 7.03
C GLY A 404 34.16 -24.89 7.41
N THR A 405 35.07 -24.50 6.54
CA THR A 405 35.96 -23.33 6.69
C THR A 405 35.40 -22.05 6.06
N ARG A 406 34.23 -22.12 5.45
CA ARG A 406 33.58 -21.01 4.77
C ARG A 406 32.11 -20.92 5.19
N GLN A 407 31.57 -19.73 5.11
CA GLN A 407 30.16 -19.46 5.39
C GLN A 407 29.50 -18.68 4.25
N ARG A 408 28.21 -18.95 4.04
CA ARG A 408 27.34 -18.23 3.11
C ARG A 408 26.72 -17.06 3.84
N VAL A 409 26.73 -15.89 3.21
CA VAL A 409 26.21 -14.63 3.76
C VAL A 409 25.17 -14.06 2.81
N ILE A 410 24.01 -13.70 3.33
CA ILE A 410 22.97 -12.96 2.62
C ILE A 410 23.33 -11.48 2.71
N CYS A 411 23.72 -10.86 1.61
CA CYS A 411 24.12 -9.45 1.58
C CYS A 411 22.96 -8.56 1.14
N LEU A 412 22.65 -7.57 1.97
CA LEU A 412 21.67 -6.53 1.66
C LEU A 412 22.22 -5.58 0.59
N THR A 413 21.33 -5.13 -0.29
CA THR A 413 21.59 -4.08 -1.28
C THR A 413 20.86 -2.81 -0.84
N PRO A 414 21.55 -1.66 -0.69
CA PRO A 414 20.89 -0.41 -0.28
C PRO A 414 19.73 -0.02 -1.21
N HIS A 415 18.60 0.37 -0.63
CA HIS A 415 17.39 0.81 -1.34
C HIS A 415 16.79 -0.22 -2.32
N SER A 416 17.10 -1.51 -2.13
CA SER A 416 16.59 -2.61 -2.96
C SER A 416 16.10 -3.75 -2.08
N LEU A 417 15.07 -4.46 -2.52
CA LEU A 417 14.62 -5.71 -1.90
C LEU A 417 15.45 -6.92 -2.34
N LEU A 418 16.25 -6.76 -3.40
CA LEU A 418 17.12 -7.83 -3.89
C LEU A 418 18.33 -8.01 -2.96
N THR A 419 18.62 -9.26 -2.64
CA THR A 419 19.80 -9.66 -1.90
C THR A 419 20.80 -10.36 -2.81
N THR A 420 22.06 -10.41 -2.39
CA THR A 420 23.12 -11.15 -3.10
C THR A 420 23.78 -12.16 -2.17
N GLU A 421 24.30 -13.23 -2.75
CA GLU A 421 25.09 -14.21 -2.00
C GLU A 421 26.56 -13.82 -1.98
N LYS A 422 27.18 -13.93 -0.80
CA LYS A 422 28.64 -13.86 -0.64
C LYS A 422 29.14 -15.06 0.15
N ILE A 423 30.20 -15.70 -0.31
CA ILE A 423 30.84 -16.78 0.41
C ILE A 423 32.19 -16.28 0.97
N VAL A 424 32.33 -16.29 2.29
CA VAL A 424 33.51 -15.79 3.00
C VAL A 424 34.12 -16.87 3.89
N PRO A 425 35.39 -16.74 4.30
CA PRO A 425 35.94 -17.58 5.34
C PRO A 425 35.12 -17.49 6.63
N PHE A 426 34.96 -18.62 7.32
CA PHE A 426 34.36 -18.61 8.64
C PHE A 426 35.38 -18.03 9.64
N CYS A 427 34.96 -17.09 10.47
CA CYS A 427 35.80 -16.41 11.43
C CYS A 427 35.25 -16.54 12.86
N GLN A 428 36.12 -16.33 13.84
CA GLN A 428 35.72 -16.21 15.23
C GLN A 428 36.56 -15.11 15.90
N HIS A 429 35.86 -14.09 16.38
CA HIS A 429 36.48 -12.96 17.05
C HIS A 429 36.07 -12.91 18.53
N PRO A 430 36.94 -12.43 19.44
CA PRO A 430 36.58 -12.26 20.83
C PRO A 430 35.37 -11.33 21.00
N GLY A 431 34.42 -11.74 21.85
CA GLY A 431 33.25 -10.95 22.16
C GLY A 431 32.12 -10.95 21.10
N THR A 432 32.30 -11.70 20.00
CA THR A 432 31.24 -11.87 18.97
C THR A 432 30.80 -13.33 18.90
N ALA A 433 29.60 -13.53 18.32
CA ALA A 433 29.14 -14.88 17.99
C ALA A 433 30.01 -15.49 16.87
N PRO A 434 30.14 -16.83 16.82
CA PRO A 434 30.88 -17.51 15.76
C PRO A 434 30.34 -17.11 14.37
N GLY A 435 31.26 -16.81 13.44
CA GLY A 435 30.93 -16.39 12.06
C GLY A 435 30.64 -14.89 11.89
N VAL A 436 30.55 -14.13 12.97
CA VAL A 436 30.34 -12.67 12.91
C VAL A 436 31.67 -11.97 12.64
N ASP A 437 31.66 -11.05 11.66
CA ASP A 437 32.77 -10.19 11.31
C ASP A 437 32.29 -8.75 11.14
N VAL A 438 32.36 -7.98 12.21
CA VAL A 438 31.91 -6.60 12.25
C VAL A 438 32.67 -5.71 11.28
N ALA A 439 33.97 -5.97 11.06
CA ALA A 439 34.79 -5.22 10.12
C ALA A 439 34.34 -5.41 8.67
N GLN A 440 33.82 -6.59 8.33
CA GLN A 440 33.19 -6.89 7.05
C GLN A 440 31.67 -6.62 7.03
N LYS A 441 31.10 -6.03 8.10
CA LYS A 441 29.66 -5.78 8.27
C LYS A 441 28.81 -7.05 8.23
N ILE A 442 29.33 -8.15 8.76
CA ILE A 442 28.65 -9.44 8.83
C ILE A 442 28.18 -9.68 10.26
N VAL A 443 26.88 -9.89 10.43
CA VAL A 443 26.23 -10.22 11.69
C VAL A 443 25.53 -11.57 11.61
N LYS A 444 25.21 -12.16 12.74
CA LYS A 444 24.39 -13.36 12.83
C LYS A 444 22.94 -13.02 12.62
N LEU A 445 22.21 -13.87 11.93
CA LEU A 445 20.77 -13.78 11.67
C LEU A 445 20.07 -15.02 12.23
N ALA A 446 18.98 -14.81 12.94
CA ALA A 446 18.05 -15.85 13.37
C ALA A 446 16.63 -15.48 13.02
N VAL A 447 15.86 -16.44 12.53
CA VAL A 447 14.42 -16.31 12.27
C VAL A 447 13.70 -17.39 13.06
N PHE A 448 12.85 -16.98 13.99
CA PHE A 448 12.09 -17.88 14.86
C PHE A 448 10.63 -17.93 14.38
N GLU A 449 10.13 -19.13 14.15
CA GLU A 449 8.70 -19.32 13.93
C GLU A 449 7.92 -18.91 15.19
N ARG A 450 6.90 -18.05 15.02
CA ARG A 450 6.17 -17.47 16.15
C ARG A 450 4.64 -17.67 16.10
N HIS A 451 4.15 -18.41 15.13
CA HIS A 451 2.70 -18.56 14.89
C HIS A 451 2.15 -19.84 15.52
N HIS A 452 2.88 -20.95 15.38
CA HIS A 452 2.41 -22.30 15.73
C HIS A 452 3.16 -22.93 16.88
N ARG A 453 4.15 -22.22 17.45
CA ARG A 453 5.00 -22.74 18.55
C ARG A 453 5.71 -24.03 18.14
N SER A 454 6.14 -24.11 16.90
CA SER A 454 6.86 -25.27 16.35
C SER A 454 8.27 -25.43 16.94
N GLY A 455 8.84 -24.35 17.45
CA GLY A 455 10.24 -24.29 17.87
C GLY A 455 11.25 -24.24 16.72
N HIS A 456 10.79 -24.08 15.48
CA HIS A 456 11.68 -23.97 14.33
C HIS A 456 12.46 -22.67 14.35
N VAL A 457 13.76 -22.76 14.04
CA VAL A 457 14.67 -21.63 13.97
C VAL A 457 15.55 -21.75 12.72
N GLY A 458 15.49 -20.74 11.86
CA GLY A 458 16.43 -20.57 10.76
C GLY A 458 17.64 -19.73 11.21
N LEU A 459 18.86 -20.22 10.98
CA LEU A 459 20.10 -19.51 11.33
C LEU A 459 20.92 -19.21 10.08
N GLY A 460 21.54 -18.04 10.04
CA GLY A 460 22.37 -17.60 8.94
C GLY A 460 23.23 -16.39 9.28
N PHE A 461 23.75 -15.75 8.22
CA PHE A 461 24.55 -14.55 8.34
C PHE A 461 24.01 -13.47 7.40
N LEU A 462 23.96 -12.23 7.91
CA LEU A 462 23.52 -11.05 7.19
C LEU A 462 24.72 -10.13 6.96
N GLY A 463 24.97 -9.81 5.70
CA GLY A 463 26.04 -8.89 5.27
C GLY A 463 25.50 -7.51 4.94
N ASN A 464 26.38 -6.51 4.99
CA ASN A 464 26.06 -5.08 4.72
C ASN A 464 25.06 -4.46 5.70
N TYR A 465 24.78 -5.12 6.83
CA TYR A 465 23.80 -4.63 7.81
C TYR A 465 24.33 -3.44 8.64
N GLY A 466 25.64 -3.41 8.91
CA GLY A 466 26.30 -2.26 9.54
C GLY A 466 26.21 -2.19 11.06
N LEU A 467 25.57 -3.14 11.75
CA LEU A 467 25.51 -3.20 13.22
C LEU A 467 26.93 -3.46 13.78
N GLN A 468 27.39 -2.59 14.69
CA GLN A 468 28.75 -2.66 15.26
C GLN A 468 28.80 -3.48 16.56
N CYS A 469 27.72 -3.47 17.34
CA CYS A 469 27.58 -4.20 18.60
C CYS A 469 26.12 -4.39 18.96
N GLY A 470 25.82 -5.36 19.85
CA GLY A 470 24.47 -5.62 20.32
C GLY A 470 23.62 -6.43 19.35
N ALA A 471 22.30 -6.34 19.50
CA ALA A 471 21.31 -7.04 18.68
C ALA A 471 20.05 -6.22 18.46
N VAL A 472 19.37 -6.51 17.36
CA VAL A 472 18.06 -5.96 16.98
C VAL A 472 17.11 -7.14 16.75
N ALA A 473 15.90 -7.05 17.31
CA ALA A 473 14.83 -7.99 17.06
C ALA A 473 13.59 -7.28 16.51
N SER A 474 12.90 -7.90 15.56
CA SER A 474 11.68 -7.39 14.93
C SER A 474 10.69 -8.49 14.63
N SER A 475 9.41 -8.25 14.92
CA SER A 475 8.28 -9.06 14.42
C SER A 475 7.64 -8.46 13.18
N ILE A 476 8.16 -7.34 12.67
CA ILE A 476 7.80 -6.75 11.38
C ILE A 476 8.80 -7.30 10.37
N ALA A 477 8.39 -8.34 9.66
CA ALA A 477 9.28 -9.16 8.84
C ALA A 477 8.48 -9.77 7.69
N HIS A 478 8.34 -8.97 6.63
CA HIS A 478 7.57 -9.31 5.43
C HIS A 478 8.08 -10.65 4.82
N ASP A 479 7.21 -11.57 4.40
CA ASP A 479 5.74 -11.51 4.44
C ASP A 479 5.16 -12.31 5.61
N SER A 480 5.91 -13.35 6.06
CA SER A 480 5.42 -14.29 7.10
C SER A 480 5.38 -13.69 8.51
N HIS A 481 6.05 -12.56 8.75
CA HIS A 481 6.13 -11.89 10.06
C HIS A 481 6.60 -12.78 11.21
N ASN A 482 7.52 -13.70 10.92
CA ASN A 482 8.26 -14.42 11.94
C ASN A 482 9.18 -13.48 12.73
N LEU A 483 9.65 -13.89 13.90
CA LEU A 483 10.55 -13.07 14.69
C LEU A 483 11.96 -13.13 14.12
N ILE A 484 12.42 -12.02 13.55
CA ILE A 484 13.79 -11.85 13.04
C ILE A 484 14.66 -11.24 14.15
N VAL A 485 15.85 -11.82 14.35
CA VAL A 485 16.87 -11.28 15.27
C VAL A 485 18.21 -11.24 14.56
N ALA A 486 18.82 -10.06 14.48
CA ALA A 486 20.16 -9.87 13.95
C ALA A 486 21.08 -9.32 15.04
N GLY A 487 22.29 -9.86 15.18
CA GLY A 487 23.15 -9.44 16.27
C GLY A 487 24.63 -9.84 16.11
N THR A 488 25.45 -9.21 16.93
CA THR A 488 26.88 -9.46 16.99
C THR A 488 27.25 -10.52 18.02
N ASN A 489 26.38 -10.78 19.01
CA ASN A 489 26.58 -11.80 20.05
C ASN A 489 25.26 -12.45 20.47
N ASP A 490 25.32 -13.71 20.90
CA ASP A 490 24.11 -14.50 21.20
C ASP A 490 23.36 -13.99 22.44
N ALA A 491 24.05 -13.44 23.44
CA ALA A 491 23.41 -12.95 24.67
C ALA A 491 22.47 -11.77 24.39
N ASP A 492 22.91 -10.78 23.62
CA ASP A 492 22.07 -9.65 23.23
C ASP A 492 20.96 -10.08 22.25
N MET A 493 21.24 -11.09 21.38
CA MET A 493 20.20 -11.66 20.48
C MET A 493 19.07 -12.32 21.28
N VAL A 494 19.40 -13.15 22.29
CA VAL A 494 18.40 -13.76 23.19
C VAL A 494 17.60 -12.68 23.93
N LEU A 495 18.28 -11.67 24.45
CA LEU A 495 17.63 -10.59 25.20
C LEU A 495 16.66 -9.77 24.31
N ALA A 496 17.11 -9.36 23.12
CA ALA A 496 16.28 -8.60 22.18
C ALA A 496 15.07 -9.43 21.71
N GLY A 497 15.28 -10.70 21.31
CA GLY A 497 14.20 -11.58 20.86
C GLY A 497 13.17 -11.85 21.96
N ASN A 498 13.61 -12.15 23.19
CA ASN A 498 12.70 -12.36 24.32
C ASN A 498 11.97 -11.09 24.74
N THR A 499 12.54 -9.92 24.54
CA THR A 499 11.86 -8.64 24.77
C THR A 499 10.69 -8.49 23.80
N VAL A 500 10.89 -8.73 22.49
CA VAL A 500 9.81 -8.71 21.49
C VAL A 500 8.74 -9.76 21.81
N ARG A 501 9.15 -10.99 22.17
CA ARG A 501 8.24 -12.06 22.57
C ARG A 501 7.36 -11.64 23.77
N LYS A 502 7.96 -11.09 24.83
CA LYS A 502 7.25 -10.61 26.03
C LYS A 502 6.28 -9.49 25.72
N ASN A 503 6.64 -8.64 24.78
CA ASN A 503 5.79 -7.53 24.31
C ASN A 503 4.70 -7.98 23.32
N LYS A 504 4.68 -9.26 22.91
CA LYS A 504 3.79 -9.84 21.89
C LYS A 504 3.92 -9.12 20.54
N GLY A 505 5.15 -8.80 20.16
CA GLY A 505 5.50 -8.13 18.91
C GLY A 505 6.19 -6.77 19.10
N GLY A 506 6.62 -6.19 17.99
CA GLY A 506 7.31 -4.90 17.93
C GLY A 506 8.79 -5.02 17.60
N LEU A 507 9.56 -4.06 18.10
CA LEU A 507 11.00 -3.92 17.91
C LEU A 507 11.70 -3.89 19.27
N ALA A 508 12.90 -4.46 19.36
CA ALA A 508 13.76 -4.33 20.53
C ALA A 508 15.22 -4.24 20.15
N PHE A 509 15.97 -3.48 20.93
CA PHE A 509 17.42 -3.27 20.78
C PHE A 509 18.09 -3.65 22.09
N ALA A 510 19.06 -4.55 22.04
CA ALA A 510 19.84 -4.96 23.19
C ALA A 510 21.32 -4.65 22.98
N LEU A 511 21.98 -4.19 24.04
CA LEU A 511 23.39 -3.86 24.05
C LEU A 511 23.99 -4.19 25.41
N ASN A 512 25.06 -5.00 25.43
CA ASN A 512 25.80 -5.38 26.64
C ASN A 512 24.89 -5.91 27.77
N GLY A 513 23.94 -6.77 27.42
CA GLY A 513 23.01 -7.39 28.36
C GLY A 513 21.89 -6.49 28.87
N GLN A 514 21.67 -5.34 28.24
CA GLN A 514 20.60 -4.41 28.60
C GLN A 514 19.73 -4.08 27.38
N VAL A 515 18.42 -3.95 27.58
CA VAL A 515 17.51 -3.42 26.57
C VAL A 515 17.68 -1.90 26.52
N VAL A 516 18.23 -1.39 25.42
CA VAL A 516 18.49 0.05 25.22
C VAL A 516 17.38 0.78 24.49
N GLY A 517 16.49 0.03 23.86
CA GLY A 517 15.29 0.56 23.20
C GLY A 517 14.31 -0.55 22.93
N GLU A 518 13.02 -0.24 23.07
CA GLU A 518 11.92 -1.11 22.66
C GLU A 518 10.78 -0.28 22.13
N ASP A 519 10.14 -0.78 21.09
CA ASP A 519 8.84 -0.32 20.64
C ASP A 519 7.86 -1.47 20.72
N ARG A 520 6.89 -1.32 21.60
CA ARG A 520 5.79 -2.26 21.68
C ARG A 520 4.88 -1.95 20.52
N LYS A 521 4.69 -2.89 19.60
CA LYS A 521 3.54 -2.88 18.70
C LYS A 521 2.31 -2.92 19.61
N SER A 522 1.96 -1.72 20.13
CA SER A 522 0.96 -1.65 21.17
C SER A 522 -0.36 -2.08 20.57
N THR A 523 -1.06 -2.96 21.27
CA THR A 523 -2.50 -3.11 21.20
C THR A 523 -3.25 -1.78 21.41
N ARG A 524 -2.56 -0.68 21.59
CA ARG A 524 -3.06 0.69 21.58
C ARG A 524 -3.04 1.23 20.16
N LEU A 525 -4.02 0.81 19.39
CA LEU A 525 -4.47 1.44 18.15
C LEU A 525 -4.98 2.89 18.38
N ASN A 526 -4.60 3.49 19.48
CA ASN A 526 -4.92 4.87 19.86
C ASN A 526 -3.70 5.47 20.51
N SER A 527 -2.95 6.25 19.77
CA SER A 527 -2.39 7.54 20.21
C SER A 527 -1.20 7.95 19.35
N SER A 528 -1.20 9.18 18.93
CA SER A 528 -0.10 10.09 18.67
C SER A 528 1.26 9.59 19.20
N HIS A 529 2.06 8.86 18.40
CA HIS A 529 3.43 8.53 18.75
C HIS A 529 4.43 9.08 17.74
N SER A 530 4.78 10.35 17.97
CA SER A 530 5.91 11.05 17.35
C SER A 530 7.29 10.56 17.83
N LYS A 531 7.38 9.43 18.54
CA LYS A 531 8.64 8.94 19.13
C LYS A 531 9.28 7.73 18.46
N ILE A 532 8.62 7.09 17.49
CA ILE A 532 9.09 5.85 16.84
C ILE A 532 10.22 6.12 15.83
N SER A 533 10.21 7.26 15.17
CA SER A 533 11.18 7.61 14.13
C SER A 533 12.63 7.82 14.62
N TYR A 534 12.84 8.04 15.91
CA TYR A 534 14.19 8.32 16.43
C TYR A 534 15.03 7.08 16.71
N ALA A 535 14.43 5.95 17.08
CA ALA A 535 15.18 4.75 17.45
C ALA A 535 15.83 4.03 16.24
N VAL A 536 15.21 4.10 15.07
CA VAL A 536 15.75 3.47 13.83
C VAL A 536 16.89 4.30 13.22
N PHE A 537 16.93 5.62 13.47
CA PHE A 537 17.96 6.52 12.93
C PHE A 537 19.22 6.64 13.79
N CYS A 538 19.17 6.26 15.05
CA CYS A 538 20.33 6.39 15.97
C CYS A 538 21.34 5.23 15.91
N LEU A 539 21.13 4.24 15.03
CA LEU A 539 22.07 3.11 14.83
C LEU A 539 22.88 3.22 13.52
N LYS A 540 23.01 4.42 12.98
CA LYS A 540 24.00 4.69 11.92
C LYS A 540 25.36 5.01 12.50
#